data_99c9738f2fa67c52d1730e72f16bde95
#
_entry.id   99c9738f2fa67c52d1730e72f16bde95
#
_cell.length_a   1.000
_cell.length_b   1.000
_cell.length_c   1.000
_cell.angle_alpha   90.00
_cell.angle_beta   90.00
_cell.angle_gamma   90.00
#
_symmetry.space_group_name_H-M   'P 1'
#
loop_
_entity.id
_entity.type
_entity.pdbx_description
1 polymer ?
#
loop_
_entity_poly.entity_id
_entity_poly.type
_entity_poly.pdbx_seq_one_letter_code
_entity_poly.pdbx_strand_id
1 'polypeptide(L)'
;KAEPDPKKKPFSIVMPPPNVTGQLHMGHALDATLQDILIRFKRMQGYEALWVPGTDHAGIATQIKVEENLREQEGLTRYDLGREKFLERVWDWKEKYGNRIVEQQKKMGSSCDWDRSRFTMDEGCSRAVRETFCELYEKGLIYKGSRIINWCPHCLTALSDAEVEYTDKPGNLWYVRYPLTD
;
A
#
# COMPACT_ATOMS: atom_id res chain seq x y z
N LYS A 1 -25.27 0.90 3.65
CA LYS A 1 -24.91 -0.51 3.66
C LYS A 1 -25.52 -1.19 2.45
N ALA A 2 -24.72 -1.91 1.66
CA ALA A 2 -25.21 -2.71 0.56
C ALA A 2 -25.67 -4.08 1.11
N GLU A 3 -26.88 -4.47 0.75
CA GLU A 3 -27.41 -5.80 1.10
C GLU A 3 -27.71 -6.55 -0.20
N PRO A 4 -27.17 -7.77 -0.38
CA PRO A 4 -27.35 -8.52 -1.63
C PRO A 4 -28.82 -8.69 -1.99
N ASP A 5 -29.24 -8.12 -3.11
CA ASP A 5 -30.59 -8.27 -3.66
C ASP A 5 -30.49 -8.85 -5.08
N PRO A 6 -30.85 -10.14 -5.29
CA PRO A 6 -30.73 -10.78 -6.60
C PRO A 6 -31.65 -10.17 -7.68
N LYS A 7 -32.61 -9.32 -7.29
CA LYS A 7 -33.49 -8.62 -8.24
C LYS A 7 -32.86 -7.31 -8.79
N LYS A 8 -31.82 -6.82 -8.15
CA LYS A 8 -31.15 -5.58 -8.56
C LYS A 8 -29.85 -5.89 -9.32
N LYS A 9 -29.52 -5.04 -10.27
CA LYS A 9 -28.23 -5.07 -10.94
C LYS A 9 -27.12 -4.69 -9.95
N PRO A 10 -26.04 -5.47 -9.79
CA PRO A 10 -24.92 -5.10 -8.96
C PRO A 10 -24.07 -4.00 -9.60
N PHE A 11 -23.53 -3.12 -8.77
CA PHE A 11 -22.51 -2.14 -9.14
C PHE A 11 -21.54 -1.97 -7.97
N SER A 12 -20.29 -2.31 -8.14
CA SER A 12 -19.31 -2.27 -7.06
C SER A 12 -18.08 -1.45 -7.43
N ILE A 13 -17.62 -0.65 -6.50
CA ILE A 13 -16.32 0.02 -6.55
C ILE A 13 -15.51 -0.44 -5.32
N VAL A 14 -14.26 -0.82 -5.54
CA VAL A 14 -13.27 -0.96 -4.47
C VAL A 14 -12.44 0.32 -4.49
N MET A 15 -12.49 1.07 -3.40
CA MET A 15 -11.72 2.30 -3.27
C MET A 15 -10.22 1.97 -3.36
N PRO A 16 -9.42 2.68 -4.19
CA PRO A 16 -7.98 2.64 -4.06
C PRO A 16 -7.59 3.02 -2.63
N PRO A 17 -7.03 2.09 -1.83
CA PRO A 17 -6.88 2.33 -0.41
C PRO A 17 -5.78 3.35 -0.14
N PRO A 18 -6.06 4.48 0.55
CA PRO A 18 -5.02 5.44 0.92
C PRO A 18 -3.96 4.82 1.81
N ASN A 19 -2.70 5.19 1.56
CA ASN A 19 -1.56 4.80 2.36
C ASN A 19 -1.61 5.40 3.76
N VAL A 20 -1.33 4.62 4.80
CA VAL A 20 -1.29 5.11 6.21
C VAL A 20 -0.01 5.90 6.52
N THR A 21 0.52 6.62 5.54
CA THR A 21 1.72 7.47 5.68
C THR A 21 1.44 8.83 6.30
N GLY A 22 0.18 9.23 6.40
CA GLY A 22 -0.23 10.52 6.96
C GLY A 22 -1.71 10.82 6.74
N GLN A 23 -2.03 12.11 6.72
CA GLN A 23 -3.39 12.60 6.50
C GLN A 23 -3.72 12.64 5.00
N LEU A 24 -5.02 12.61 4.68
CA LEU A 24 -5.49 12.82 3.31
C LEU A 24 -5.23 14.26 2.85
N HIS A 25 -5.02 14.42 1.56
CA HIS A 25 -4.87 15.71 0.88
C HIS A 25 -5.93 15.85 -0.23
N MET A 26 -5.93 17.00 -0.93
CA MET A 26 -6.95 17.33 -1.94
C MET A 26 -7.05 16.29 -3.08
N GLY A 27 -5.94 15.64 -3.46
CA GLY A 27 -5.96 14.56 -4.45
C GLY A 27 -6.82 13.38 -4.02
N HIS A 28 -6.72 12.98 -2.75
CA HIS A 28 -7.58 11.92 -2.19
C HIS A 28 -9.06 12.36 -2.13
N ALA A 29 -9.32 13.63 -1.82
CA ALA A 29 -10.67 14.17 -1.81
C ALA A 29 -11.29 14.15 -3.21
N LEU A 30 -10.55 14.52 -4.24
CA LEU A 30 -11.00 14.46 -5.63
C LEU A 30 -11.32 13.02 -6.04
N ASP A 31 -10.41 12.08 -5.80
CA ASP A 31 -10.58 10.66 -6.12
C ASP A 31 -11.83 10.08 -5.43
N ALA A 32 -11.98 10.28 -4.13
CA ALA A 32 -13.14 9.82 -3.38
C ALA A 32 -14.45 10.47 -3.87
N THR A 33 -14.43 11.75 -4.21
CA THR A 33 -15.62 12.47 -4.70
C THR A 33 -16.11 11.90 -6.02
N LEU A 34 -15.21 11.60 -6.98
CA LEU A 34 -15.58 11.01 -8.26
C LEU A 34 -16.23 9.64 -8.09
N GLN A 35 -15.69 8.82 -7.21
CA GLN A 35 -16.26 7.51 -6.89
C GLN A 35 -17.61 7.64 -6.18
N ASP A 36 -17.75 8.58 -5.24
CA ASP A 36 -19.00 8.80 -4.50
C ASP A 36 -20.13 9.27 -5.42
N ILE A 37 -19.84 10.14 -6.38
CA ILE A 37 -20.81 10.57 -7.41
C ILE A 37 -21.35 9.36 -8.17
N LEU A 38 -20.47 8.47 -8.64
CA LEU A 38 -20.87 7.28 -9.37
C LEU A 38 -21.71 6.32 -8.52
N ILE A 39 -21.32 6.08 -7.29
CA ILE A 39 -22.05 5.22 -6.35
C ILE A 39 -23.43 5.79 -6.05
N ARG A 40 -23.55 7.08 -5.74
CA ARG A 40 -24.82 7.74 -5.46
C ARG A 40 -25.72 7.71 -6.70
N PHE A 41 -25.17 8.01 -7.86
CA PHE A 41 -25.91 7.95 -9.12
C PHE A 41 -26.46 6.55 -9.41
N LYS A 42 -25.66 5.50 -9.20
CA LYS A 42 -26.11 4.12 -9.37
C LYS A 42 -27.18 3.71 -8.37
N ARG A 43 -27.08 4.14 -7.10
CA ARG A 43 -28.15 3.94 -6.11
C ARG A 43 -29.45 4.60 -6.55
N MET A 44 -29.41 5.83 -7.08
CA MET A 44 -30.58 6.53 -7.59
C MET A 44 -31.20 5.82 -8.79
N GLN A 45 -30.40 5.11 -9.59
CA GLN A 45 -30.89 4.28 -10.70
C GLN A 45 -31.43 2.91 -10.26
N GLY A 46 -31.48 2.61 -8.96
CA GLY A 46 -31.98 1.36 -8.41
C GLY A 46 -31.01 0.17 -8.42
N TYR A 47 -29.71 0.42 -8.69
CA TYR A 47 -28.68 -0.62 -8.58
C TYR A 47 -28.42 -1.01 -7.13
N GLU A 48 -28.00 -2.26 -6.91
CA GLU A 48 -27.37 -2.66 -5.66
C GLU A 48 -25.91 -2.20 -5.70
N ALA A 49 -25.67 -1.00 -5.15
CA ALA A 49 -24.37 -0.34 -5.28
C ALA A 49 -23.54 -0.46 -3.99
N LEU A 50 -22.39 -1.11 -4.12
CA LEU A 50 -21.42 -1.33 -3.05
C LEU A 50 -20.15 -0.50 -3.30
N TRP A 51 -19.76 0.31 -2.33
CA TRP A 51 -18.47 0.97 -2.32
C TRP A 51 -17.67 0.51 -1.11
N VAL A 52 -16.62 -0.28 -1.37
CA VAL A 52 -15.77 -0.87 -0.33
C VAL A 52 -14.63 0.08 -0.01
N PRO A 53 -14.56 0.63 1.22
CA PRO A 53 -13.44 1.45 1.67
C PRO A 53 -12.30 0.60 2.22
N GLY A 54 -11.11 1.19 2.30
CA GLY A 54 -9.96 0.57 2.93
C GLY A 54 -8.82 1.53 3.14
N THR A 55 -7.76 1.03 3.78
CA THR A 55 -6.47 1.71 3.95
C THR A 55 -5.34 0.75 3.61
N ASP A 56 -4.25 1.29 3.05
CA ASP A 56 -3.08 0.51 2.68
C ASP A 56 -1.96 0.67 3.72
N HIS A 57 -1.34 -0.45 4.07
CA HIS A 57 -0.16 -0.46 4.96
C HIS A 57 1.07 0.20 4.34
N ALA A 58 1.15 0.28 3.01
CA ALA A 58 2.21 0.93 2.23
C ALA A 58 3.66 0.56 2.62
N GLY A 59 3.85 -0.50 3.39
CA GLY A 59 5.10 -1.13 3.80
C GLY A 59 6.26 -0.16 4.04
N ILE A 60 7.15 -0.03 3.06
CA ILE A 60 8.37 0.76 3.10
C ILE A 60 8.09 2.24 3.43
N ALA A 61 7.13 2.86 2.76
CA ALA A 61 6.82 4.28 2.95
C ALA A 61 6.34 4.59 4.38
N THR A 62 5.52 3.72 4.96
CA THR A 62 5.07 3.85 6.35
C THR A 62 6.22 3.68 7.32
N GLN A 63 7.10 2.70 7.11
CA GLN A 63 8.29 2.49 7.97
C GLN A 63 9.23 3.69 7.91
N ILE A 64 9.47 4.28 6.74
CA ILE A 64 10.29 5.50 6.59
C ILE A 64 9.68 6.64 7.41
N LYS A 65 8.36 6.85 7.34
CA LYS A 65 7.68 7.90 8.12
C LYS A 65 7.80 7.68 9.63
N VAL A 66 7.70 6.45 10.08
CA VAL A 66 7.88 6.12 11.49
C VAL A 66 9.34 6.33 11.92
N GLU A 67 10.31 5.97 11.08
CA GLU A 67 11.73 6.18 11.36
C GLU A 67 12.10 7.68 11.38
N GLU A 68 11.56 8.47 10.44
CA GLU A 68 11.70 9.94 10.47
C GLU A 68 11.17 10.52 11.78
N ASN A 69 9.96 10.14 12.18
CA ASN A 69 9.35 10.60 13.42
C ASN A 69 10.15 10.17 14.67
N LEU A 70 10.64 8.93 14.69
CA LEU A 70 11.48 8.41 15.77
C LEU A 70 12.78 9.24 15.90
N ARG A 71 13.41 9.56 14.77
CA ARG A 71 14.62 10.38 14.74
C ARG A 71 14.38 11.81 15.22
N GLU A 72 13.26 12.40 14.79
CA GLU A 72 12.90 13.77 15.17
C GLU A 72 12.52 13.90 16.66
N GLN A 73 11.82 12.92 17.21
CA GLN A 73 11.30 12.97 18.57
C GLN A 73 12.28 12.43 19.62
N GLU A 74 13.02 11.40 19.30
CA GLU A 74 13.84 10.65 20.26
C GLU A 74 15.34 10.60 19.86
N GLY A 75 15.71 11.01 18.65
CA GLY A 75 17.08 10.93 18.14
C GLY A 75 17.53 9.50 17.86
N LEU A 76 16.62 8.54 17.80
CA LEU A 76 16.87 7.12 17.63
C LEU A 76 16.60 6.65 16.20
N THR A 77 17.15 5.50 15.84
CA THR A 77 16.91 4.78 14.59
C THR A 77 16.20 3.45 14.87
N ARG A 78 15.66 2.82 13.83
CA ARG A 78 15.09 1.47 13.93
C ARG A 78 16.09 0.43 14.43
N TYR A 79 17.38 0.64 14.21
CA TYR A 79 18.44 -0.26 14.67
C TYR A 79 18.68 -0.15 16.17
N ASP A 80 18.52 1.04 16.75
CA ASP A 80 18.65 1.26 18.20
C ASP A 80 17.50 0.61 18.97
N LEU A 81 16.29 0.61 18.39
CA LEU A 81 15.11 -0.04 18.99
C LEU A 81 15.11 -1.56 18.82
N GLY A 82 15.64 -2.05 17.72
CA GLY A 82 15.46 -3.42 17.27
C GLY A 82 14.06 -3.66 16.67
N ARG A 83 13.89 -4.84 16.04
CA ARG A 83 12.72 -5.16 15.23
C ARG A 83 11.39 -5.07 15.99
N GLU A 84 11.32 -5.68 17.17
CA GLU A 84 10.06 -5.80 17.91
C GLU A 84 9.52 -4.43 18.32
N LYS A 85 10.32 -3.63 19.00
CA LYS A 85 9.94 -2.28 19.44
C LYS A 85 9.67 -1.33 18.29
N PHE A 86 10.40 -1.47 17.17
CA PHE A 86 10.13 -0.68 15.99
C PHE A 86 8.78 -1.04 15.37
N LEU A 87 8.42 -2.33 15.30
CA LEU A 87 7.10 -2.76 14.82
C LEU A 87 5.96 -2.26 15.72
N GLU A 88 6.14 -2.20 17.04
CA GLU A 88 5.16 -1.58 17.95
C GLU A 88 4.88 -0.13 17.54
N ARG A 89 5.94 0.67 17.27
CA ARG A 89 5.79 2.06 16.79
C ARG A 89 5.08 2.14 15.44
N VAL A 90 5.36 1.19 14.52
CA VAL A 90 4.68 1.13 13.22
C VAL A 90 3.19 0.83 13.38
N TRP A 91 2.82 -0.06 14.29
CA TRP A 91 1.41 -0.37 14.56
C TRP A 91 0.69 0.80 15.25
N ASP A 92 1.31 1.48 16.19
CA ASP A 92 0.77 2.71 16.81
C ASP A 92 0.52 3.80 15.75
N TRP A 93 1.48 3.97 14.84
CA TRP A 93 1.34 4.89 13.70
C TRP A 93 0.14 4.53 12.82
N LYS A 94 0.02 3.25 12.47
CA LYS A 94 -1.12 2.74 11.70
C LYS A 94 -2.45 3.00 12.40
N GLU A 95 -2.55 2.74 13.69
CA GLU A 95 -3.79 3.02 14.44
C GLU A 95 -4.15 4.51 14.40
N LYS A 96 -3.17 5.37 14.64
CA LYS A 96 -3.36 6.82 14.64
C LYS A 96 -3.81 7.34 13.27
N TYR A 97 -3.07 7.03 12.22
CA TYR A 97 -3.31 7.60 10.89
C TYR A 97 -4.37 6.85 10.10
N GLY A 98 -4.50 5.55 10.26
CA GLY A 98 -5.58 4.77 9.67
C GLY A 98 -6.95 5.24 10.14
N ASN A 99 -7.13 5.43 11.44
CA ASN A 99 -8.35 5.99 12.01
C ASN A 99 -8.59 7.43 11.53
N ARG A 100 -7.54 8.25 11.46
CA ARG A 100 -7.63 9.63 10.97
C ARG A 100 -8.11 9.71 9.53
N ILE A 101 -7.61 8.83 8.65
CA ILE A 101 -8.03 8.73 7.25
C ILE A 101 -9.53 8.41 7.15
N VAL A 102 -9.99 7.42 7.89
CA VAL A 102 -11.42 7.03 7.92
C VAL A 102 -12.31 8.19 8.40
N GLU A 103 -11.90 8.90 9.46
CA GLU A 103 -12.62 10.08 9.95
C GLU A 103 -12.67 11.20 8.90
N GLN A 104 -11.58 11.47 8.20
CA GLN A 104 -11.54 12.47 7.14
C GLN A 104 -12.50 12.10 6.00
N GLN A 105 -12.51 10.86 5.54
CA GLN A 105 -13.43 10.38 4.52
C GLN A 105 -14.90 10.49 4.96
N LYS A 106 -15.20 10.12 6.19
CA LYS A 106 -16.55 10.29 6.76
C LYS A 106 -16.97 11.77 6.83
N LYS A 107 -16.06 12.65 7.21
CA LYS A 107 -16.31 14.12 7.24
C LYS A 107 -16.54 14.70 5.85
N MET A 108 -15.90 14.19 4.83
CA MET A 108 -16.17 14.55 3.42
C MET A 108 -17.53 14.05 2.93
N GLY A 109 -18.20 13.18 3.68
CA GLY A 109 -19.49 12.61 3.31
C GLY A 109 -19.42 11.41 2.40
N SER A 110 -18.26 10.76 2.27
CA SER A 110 -18.09 9.55 1.44
C SER A 110 -19.07 8.45 1.85
N SER A 111 -19.93 8.01 0.93
CA SER A 111 -21.02 7.08 1.19
C SER A 111 -20.61 5.60 1.07
N CYS A 112 -19.44 5.29 1.59
CA CYS A 112 -18.88 3.94 1.62
C CYS A 112 -19.69 2.99 2.52
N ASP A 113 -19.57 1.70 2.29
CA ASP A 113 -19.99 0.66 3.23
C ASP A 113 -18.91 0.44 4.30
N TRP A 114 -18.99 1.23 5.36
CA TRP A 114 -17.99 1.25 6.43
C TRP A 114 -17.92 -0.05 7.22
N ASP A 115 -18.96 -0.86 7.23
CA ASP A 115 -18.96 -2.19 7.87
C ASP A 115 -18.05 -3.17 7.13
N ARG A 116 -17.75 -2.89 5.86
CA ARG A 116 -16.84 -3.66 5.01
C ARG A 116 -15.47 -3.02 4.83
N SER A 117 -15.13 -2.07 5.69
CA SER A 117 -13.80 -1.45 5.65
C SER A 117 -12.70 -2.48 5.84
N ARG A 118 -11.64 -2.36 5.03
CA ARG A 118 -10.50 -3.28 5.04
C ARG A 118 -9.19 -2.55 5.28
N PHE A 119 -8.25 -3.24 5.88
CA PHE A 119 -6.85 -2.86 5.93
C PHE A 119 -6.03 -3.93 5.22
N THR A 120 -5.11 -3.52 4.34
CA THR A 120 -4.41 -4.46 3.45
C THR A 120 -3.54 -5.51 4.16
N MET A 121 -3.26 -5.33 5.47
CA MET A 121 -2.62 -6.32 6.34
C MET A 121 -3.54 -6.92 7.40
N ASP A 122 -4.86 -6.77 7.28
CA ASP A 122 -5.76 -7.48 8.19
C ASP A 122 -5.68 -9.01 8.00
N GLU A 123 -6.23 -9.75 8.94
CA GLU A 123 -6.14 -11.21 8.95
C GLU A 123 -6.68 -11.85 7.66
N GLY A 124 -7.82 -11.35 7.15
CA GLY A 124 -8.44 -11.86 5.92
C GLY A 124 -7.58 -11.59 4.69
N CYS A 125 -7.07 -10.37 4.52
CA CYS A 125 -6.18 -10.02 3.42
C CYS A 125 -4.86 -10.79 3.52
N SER A 126 -4.28 -10.91 4.71
CA SER A 126 -3.04 -11.65 4.93
C SER A 126 -3.19 -13.15 4.62
N ARG A 127 -4.35 -13.74 4.93
CA ARG A 127 -4.66 -15.12 4.57
C ARG A 127 -4.78 -15.27 3.06
N ALA A 128 -5.57 -14.41 2.40
CA ALA A 128 -5.77 -14.45 0.96
C ALA A 128 -4.46 -14.32 0.17
N VAL A 129 -3.56 -13.42 0.59
CA VAL A 129 -2.23 -13.26 -0.01
C VAL A 129 -1.41 -14.54 0.10
N ARG A 130 -1.40 -15.19 1.26
CA ARG A 130 -0.65 -16.44 1.45
C ARG A 130 -1.23 -17.59 0.63
N GLU A 131 -2.54 -17.75 0.61
CA GLU A 131 -3.23 -18.77 -0.19
C GLU A 131 -2.92 -18.57 -1.68
N THR A 132 -3.07 -17.34 -2.19
CA THR A 132 -2.77 -17.02 -3.59
C THR A 132 -1.29 -17.29 -3.93
N PHE A 133 -0.37 -16.93 -3.05
CA PHE A 133 1.05 -17.21 -3.25
C PHE A 133 1.34 -18.71 -3.37
N CYS A 134 0.77 -19.52 -2.48
CA CYS A 134 0.92 -20.97 -2.53
C CYS A 134 0.34 -21.56 -3.82
N GLU A 135 -0.87 -21.15 -4.20
CA GLU A 135 -1.48 -21.60 -5.45
C GLU A 135 -0.65 -21.26 -6.69
N LEU A 136 -0.09 -20.03 -6.75
CA LEU A 136 0.76 -19.61 -7.87
C LEU A 136 2.05 -20.43 -7.93
N TYR A 137 2.62 -20.78 -6.78
CA TYR A 137 3.79 -21.63 -6.71
C TYR A 137 3.48 -23.06 -7.16
N GLU A 138 2.39 -23.65 -6.70
CA GLU A 138 1.94 -24.99 -7.09
C GLU A 138 1.63 -25.08 -8.59
N LYS A 139 1.10 -24.02 -9.19
CA LYS A 139 0.87 -23.90 -10.63
C LYS A 139 2.15 -23.64 -11.45
N GLY A 140 3.31 -23.50 -10.80
CA GLY A 140 4.59 -23.21 -11.45
C GLY A 140 4.69 -21.81 -12.06
N LEU A 141 3.78 -20.87 -11.68
CA LEU A 141 3.75 -19.51 -12.21
C LEU A 141 4.75 -18.58 -11.52
N ILE A 142 5.18 -18.92 -10.31
CA ILE A 142 6.23 -18.22 -9.59
C ILE A 142 7.34 -19.20 -9.18
N TYR A 143 8.56 -18.70 -9.19
CA TYR A 143 9.75 -19.48 -8.82
C TYR A 143 10.82 -18.56 -8.22
N LYS A 144 11.73 -19.12 -7.44
CA LYS A 144 12.89 -18.39 -6.89
C LYS A 144 13.96 -18.24 -7.98
N GLY A 145 14.36 -17.00 -8.25
CA GLY A 145 15.42 -16.70 -9.22
C GLY A 145 16.22 -15.47 -8.80
N SER A 146 17.42 -15.32 -9.39
CA SER A 146 18.26 -14.12 -9.20
C SER A 146 18.11 -13.22 -10.40
N ARG A 147 17.86 -11.93 -10.16
CA ARG A 147 17.75 -10.89 -11.19
C ARG A 147 18.41 -9.61 -10.70
N ILE A 148 18.83 -8.77 -11.65
CA ILE A 148 19.24 -7.40 -11.33
C ILE A 148 17.99 -6.61 -10.97
N ILE A 149 18.06 -5.90 -9.83
CA ILE A 149 16.98 -5.07 -9.32
C ILE A 149 17.48 -3.66 -9.03
N ASN A 150 16.60 -2.68 -9.05
CA ASN A 150 16.89 -1.34 -8.56
C ASN A 150 17.00 -1.38 -7.04
N TRP A 151 18.07 -0.83 -6.51
CA TRP A 151 18.37 -0.83 -5.08
C TRP A 151 18.72 0.57 -4.57
N CYS A 152 18.07 1.00 -3.49
CA CYS A 152 18.41 2.24 -2.80
C CYS A 152 19.40 1.97 -1.66
N PRO A 153 20.65 2.45 -1.74
CA PRO A 153 21.63 2.24 -0.68
C PRO A 153 21.36 3.08 0.58
N HIS A 154 20.53 4.11 0.48
CA HIS A 154 20.10 4.91 1.62
C HIS A 154 19.00 4.21 2.43
N CYS A 155 17.96 3.76 1.73
CA CYS A 155 16.82 3.07 2.37
C CYS A 155 17.12 1.58 2.64
N LEU A 156 18.17 1.02 2.06
CA LEU A 156 18.55 -0.40 2.13
C LEU A 156 17.41 -1.33 1.69
N THR A 157 16.78 -0.98 0.58
CA THR A 157 15.64 -1.71 0.02
C THR A 157 15.63 -1.72 -1.50
N ALA A 158 14.95 -2.72 -2.08
CA ALA A 158 14.62 -2.72 -3.49
C ALA A 158 13.59 -1.62 -3.80
N LEU A 159 13.62 -1.12 -5.04
CA LEU A 159 12.70 -0.13 -5.57
C LEU A 159 11.94 -0.71 -6.76
N SER A 160 10.68 -0.31 -6.93
CA SER A 160 9.95 -0.58 -8.17
C SER A 160 10.45 0.33 -9.30
N ASP A 161 10.23 -0.07 -10.55
CA ASP A 161 10.62 0.74 -11.71
C ASP A 161 9.91 2.10 -11.75
N ALA A 162 8.72 2.19 -11.17
CA ALA A 162 7.95 3.43 -11.08
C ALA A 162 8.55 4.47 -10.10
N GLU A 163 9.41 4.02 -9.18
CA GLU A 163 10.06 4.88 -8.17
C GLU A 163 11.46 5.34 -8.59
N VAL A 164 11.94 4.92 -9.76
CA VAL A 164 13.30 5.19 -10.24
C VAL A 164 13.29 6.27 -11.31
N GLU A 165 14.08 7.32 -11.06
CA GLU A 165 14.38 8.34 -12.06
C GLU A 165 15.75 8.07 -12.69
N TYR A 166 15.78 8.01 -14.02
CA TYR A 166 17.00 7.73 -14.78
C TYR A 166 17.68 9.02 -15.17
N THR A 167 18.99 9.10 -14.91
CA THR A 167 19.84 10.22 -15.34
C THR A 167 21.06 9.69 -16.06
N ASP A 168 21.39 10.29 -17.21
CA ASP A 168 22.59 9.93 -17.93
C ASP A 168 23.85 10.42 -17.19
N LYS A 169 24.79 9.51 -16.97
CA LYS A 169 26.09 9.82 -16.39
C LYS A 169 27.19 9.29 -17.32
N PRO A 170 28.23 10.09 -17.63
CA PRO A 170 29.38 9.58 -18.35
C PRO A 170 30.08 8.50 -17.51
N GLY A 171 30.36 7.38 -18.14
CA GLY A 171 31.04 6.24 -17.52
C GLY A 171 32.03 5.59 -18.48
N ASN A 172 32.77 4.60 -17.99
CA ASN A 172 33.75 3.85 -18.75
C ASN A 172 33.45 2.37 -18.70
N LEU A 173 33.69 1.68 -19.80
CA LEU A 173 33.72 0.23 -19.84
C LEU A 173 35.16 -0.25 -19.63
N TRP A 174 35.38 -1.12 -18.66
CA TRP A 174 36.73 -1.57 -18.30
C TRP A 174 36.95 -2.99 -18.83
N TYR A 175 37.95 -3.16 -19.72
CA TYR A 175 38.38 -4.45 -20.24
C TYR A 175 39.57 -4.95 -19.44
N VAL A 176 39.38 -5.98 -18.63
CA VAL A 176 40.44 -6.59 -17.82
C VAL A 176 40.94 -7.85 -18.53
N ARG A 177 42.25 -7.93 -18.75
CA ARG A 177 42.90 -9.13 -19.28
C ARG A 177 43.44 -9.97 -18.13
N TYR A 178 43.08 -11.24 -18.13
CA TYR A 178 43.62 -12.23 -17.21
C TYR A 178 44.64 -13.07 -17.98
N PRO A 179 45.95 -13.00 -17.69
CA PRO A 179 46.94 -13.90 -18.31
C PRO A 179 46.65 -15.34 -17.86
N LEU A 180 46.78 -16.25 -18.80
CA LEU A 180 46.79 -17.66 -18.49
C LEU A 180 48.16 -18.03 -17.93
N THR A 181 48.18 -18.81 -16.86
CA THR A 181 49.41 -19.47 -16.37
C THR A 181 49.43 -20.86 -16.96
N ASP A 182 50.38 -21.09 -17.88
CA ASP A 182 50.66 -22.43 -18.43
C ASP A 182 51.34 -23.31 -17.38
#